data_a845055b48d4a2b4ca53996ec01cfd11
#
_entry.id   a845055b48d4a2b4ca53996ec01cfd11
#
_cell.length_a   1.000
_cell.length_b   1.000
_cell.length_c   1.000
_cell.angle_alpha   90.00
_cell.angle_beta   90.00
_cell.angle_gamma   90.00
#
_symmetry.space_group_name_H-M   'P 1'
#
loop_
_entity.id
_entity.type
_entity.pdbx_description
1 polymer ?
#
loop_
_entity_poly.entity_id
_entity_poly.type
_entity_poly.pdbx_seq_one_letter_code
_entity_poly.pdbx_strand_id
1 'polypeptide(L)'
;MGKNMQLLGDTLAAQMSRAAGAAVPTMLELGTINSNLSLTTDSISGQIPKGEYMVTLTLAGGSYDTSSTAHTHSGGSHAHSGGEHAQYTGSGSHTHSGGEHTHSGGAHTHRLPAGFRALQAGDRVLVAWCGNEPVVISVVTSS
;
A
#
# COMPACT_ATOMS: atom_id res chain seq x y z
N MET A 1 14.00 5.85 -59.71
CA MET A 1 14.83 5.27 -58.62
C MET A 1 14.51 5.80 -57.22
N GLY A 2 13.99 7.02 -57.05
CA GLY A 2 13.80 7.62 -55.70
C GLY A 2 12.72 6.96 -54.78
N LYS A 3 11.61 6.47 -55.36
CA LYS A 3 10.48 5.97 -54.54
C LYS A 3 10.79 4.67 -53.81
N ASN A 4 11.61 3.79 -54.38
CA ASN A 4 11.93 2.51 -53.73
C ASN A 4 12.94 2.66 -52.58
N MET A 5 13.86 3.65 -52.68
CA MET A 5 14.77 3.94 -51.57
C MET A 5 14.08 4.62 -50.41
N GLN A 6 13.08 5.46 -50.69
CA GLN A 6 12.27 6.10 -49.64
C GLN A 6 11.42 5.08 -48.88
N LEU A 7 10.75 4.15 -49.64
CA LEU A 7 9.98 3.06 -49.04
C LEU A 7 10.85 2.13 -48.18
N LEU A 8 12.07 1.85 -48.59
CA LEU A 8 13.02 1.05 -47.81
C LEU A 8 13.44 1.78 -46.54
N GLY A 9 13.71 3.08 -46.64
CA GLY A 9 14.05 3.92 -45.47
C GLY A 9 12.92 3.97 -44.45
N ASP A 10 11.68 4.19 -44.90
CA ASP A 10 10.51 4.24 -44.05
C ASP A 10 10.23 2.87 -43.37
N THR A 11 10.42 1.78 -44.12
CA THR A 11 10.26 0.43 -43.57
C THR A 11 11.32 0.12 -42.53
N LEU A 12 12.57 0.50 -42.77
CA LEU A 12 13.67 0.31 -41.86
C LEU A 12 13.49 1.16 -40.58
N ALA A 13 13.09 2.41 -40.72
CA ALA A 13 12.79 3.30 -39.58
C ALA A 13 11.63 2.74 -38.73
N ALA A 14 10.58 2.23 -39.38
CA ALA A 14 9.46 1.60 -38.68
C ALA A 14 9.88 0.31 -37.93
N GLN A 15 10.76 -0.50 -38.55
CA GLN A 15 11.27 -1.72 -37.89
C GLN A 15 12.22 -1.34 -36.72
N MET A 16 13.08 -0.37 -36.91
CA MET A 16 13.95 0.11 -35.83
C MET A 16 13.15 0.69 -34.66
N SER A 17 12.09 1.45 -34.95
CA SER A 17 11.19 1.99 -33.94
C SER A 17 10.43 0.87 -33.18
N ARG A 18 9.99 -0.18 -33.89
CA ARG A 18 9.36 -1.35 -33.25
C ARG A 18 10.36 -2.15 -32.42
N ALA A 19 11.57 -2.36 -32.92
CA ALA A 19 12.62 -3.05 -32.20
C ALA A 19 13.05 -2.28 -30.94
N ALA A 20 13.17 -0.97 -31.03
CA ALA A 20 13.46 -0.12 -29.88
C ALA A 20 12.33 -0.13 -28.85
N GLY A 21 11.05 -0.08 -29.30
CA GLY A 21 9.89 -0.16 -28.42
C GLY A 21 9.68 -1.53 -27.78
N ALA A 22 10.08 -2.62 -28.47
CA ALA A 22 9.99 -3.98 -27.93
C ALA A 22 11.15 -4.34 -27.00
N ALA A 23 12.24 -3.57 -27.06
CA ALA A 23 13.47 -3.81 -26.31
C ALA A 23 13.68 -2.86 -25.12
N VAL A 24 12.62 -2.19 -24.65
CA VAL A 24 12.75 -1.45 -23.38
C VAL A 24 12.63 -2.50 -22.26
N PRO A 25 13.74 -3.02 -21.73
CA PRO A 25 13.67 -3.86 -20.56
C PRO A 25 13.03 -3.07 -19.45
N THR A 26 12.19 -3.70 -18.65
CA THR A 26 11.76 -3.12 -17.38
C THR A 26 13.02 -2.86 -16.59
N MET A 27 13.47 -1.61 -16.58
CA MET A 27 14.64 -1.23 -15.81
C MET A 27 14.20 -1.02 -14.37
N LEU A 28 14.86 -1.72 -13.46
CA LEU A 28 14.74 -1.47 -12.03
C LEU A 28 15.94 -0.62 -11.61
N GLU A 29 15.69 0.45 -10.92
CA GLU A 29 16.73 1.30 -10.34
C GLU A 29 16.31 1.84 -8.98
N LEU A 30 17.25 2.41 -8.28
CA LEU A 30 16.96 3.08 -7.03
C LEU A 30 16.70 4.58 -7.26
N GLY A 31 15.86 5.14 -6.41
CA GLY A 31 15.56 6.57 -6.41
C GLY A 31 15.42 7.09 -4.98
N THR A 32 15.23 8.39 -4.86
CA THR A 32 15.02 9.08 -3.59
C THR A 32 13.84 10.03 -3.72
N ILE A 33 12.97 10.04 -2.73
CA ILE A 33 11.88 11.00 -2.62
C ILE A 33 12.42 12.27 -1.96
N ASN A 34 12.34 13.38 -2.65
CA ASN A 34 12.82 14.68 -2.19
C ASN A 34 11.83 15.35 -1.21
N SER A 35 12.24 16.47 -0.63
CA SER A 35 11.42 17.23 0.32
C SER A 35 10.09 17.74 -0.24
N ASN A 36 10.02 18.00 -1.53
CA ASN A 36 8.82 18.40 -2.27
C ASN A 36 8.03 17.22 -2.82
N LEU A 37 8.38 15.99 -2.41
CA LEU A 37 7.83 14.73 -2.90
C LEU A 37 8.05 14.50 -4.40
N SER A 38 9.04 15.15 -5.03
CA SER A 38 9.52 14.74 -6.34
C SER A 38 10.41 13.51 -6.20
N LEU A 39 10.50 12.74 -7.27
CA LEU A 39 11.37 11.56 -7.36
C LEU A 39 12.64 11.91 -8.12
N THR A 40 13.79 11.59 -7.58
CA THR A 40 15.08 11.57 -8.28
C THR A 40 15.54 10.12 -8.38
N THR A 41 15.86 9.66 -9.58
CA THR A 41 16.40 8.31 -9.80
C THR A 41 17.89 8.35 -10.01
N ASP A 42 18.57 7.21 -9.85
CA ASP A 42 20.03 7.16 -9.95
C ASP A 42 20.53 7.36 -11.40
N SER A 43 19.68 7.06 -12.41
CA SER A 43 20.04 7.18 -13.83
C SER A 43 19.67 8.53 -14.45
N ILE A 44 18.69 9.24 -13.88
CA ILE A 44 18.21 10.51 -14.43
C ILE A 44 18.62 11.67 -13.53
N SER A 45 19.32 12.64 -14.09
CA SER A 45 19.80 13.82 -13.36
C SER A 45 18.72 14.87 -13.05
N GLY A 46 17.46 14.63 -13.46
CA GLY A 46 16.33 15.52 -13.22
C GLY A 46 15.43 15.05 -12.07
N GLN A 47 14.57 15.97 -11.60
CA GLN A 47 13.51 15.61 -10.64
C GLN A 47 12.22 15.36 -11.41
N ILE A 48 11.57 14.24 -11.12
CA ILE A 48 10.25 13.92 -11.63
C ILE A 48 9.22 14.46 -10.63
N PRO A 49 8.37 15.41 -11.01
CA PRO A 49 7.43 16.04 -10.10
C PRO A 49 6.45 15.03 -9.47
N LYS A 50 5.95 15.36 -8.29
CA LYS A 50 4.83 14.62 -7.70
C LYS A 50 3.63 14.64 -8.65
N GLY A 51 3.09 13.47 -8.96
CA GLY A 51 1.98 13.28 -9.91
C GLY A 51 2.43 12.88 -11.31
N GLU A 52 3.72 12.94 -11.61
CA GLU A 52 4.30 12.44 -12.87
C GLU A 52 4.98 11.07 -12.70
N TYR A 53 4.82 10.44 -11.56
CA TYR A 53 5.23 9.06 -11.31
C TYR A 53 4.11 8.31 -10.60
N MET A 54 4.01 7.03 -10.84
CA MET A 54 3.04 6.15 -10.18
C MET A 54 3.62 5.57 -8.89
N VAL A 55 2.73 5.20 -7.98
CA VAL A 55 3.08 4.48 -6.75
C VAL A 55 2.17 3.27 -6.57
N THR A 56 2.67 2.22 -5.97
CA THR A 56 1.80 1.10 -5.58
C THR A 56 0.78 1.55 -4.54
N LEU A 57 -0.38 0.92 -4.51
CA LEU A 57 -1.47 1.28 -3.60
C LEU A 57 -1.03 1.29 -2.12
N THR A 58 -0.10 0.42 -1.75
CA THR A 58 0.47 0.33 -0.40
C THR A 58 1.28 1.57 0.01
N LEU A 59 1.80 2.32 -0.98
CA LEU A 59 2.59 3.54 -0.79
C LEU A 59 1.79 4.81 -1.08
N ALA A 60 0.53 4.68 -1.50
CA ALA A 60 -0.34 5.81 -1.79
C ALA A 60 -0.94 6.45 -0.52
N GLY A 61 -0.80 5.81 0.64
CA GLY A 61 -1.33 6.34 1.89
C GLY A 61 -2.84 6.17 2.03
N GLY A 62 -3.38 5.04 1.63
CA GLY A 62 -4.79 4.72 1.79
C GLY A 62 -5.17 4.40 3.25
N SER A 63 -6.43 4.64 3.60
CA SER A 63 -7.04 4.09 4.80
C SER A 63 -7.50 2.65 4.51
N TYR A 64 -7.30 1.77 5.46
CA TYR A 64 -7.81 0.41 5.43
C TYR A 64 -9.02 0.32 6.34
N ASP A 65 -10.20 0.18 5.77
CA ASP A 65 -11.39 -0.17 6.55
C ASP A 65 -11.37 -1.68 6.80
N THR A 66 -11.14 -2.07 8.04
CA THR A 66 -11.40 -3.44 8.45
C THR A 66 -12.91 -3.59 8.67
N SER A 67 -13.57 -4.44 7.90
CA SER A 67 -14.95 -4.81 8.19
C SER A 67 -15.04 -5.31 9.63
N SER A 68 -16.03 -4.83 10.37
CA SER A 68 -16.28 -5.30 11.73
C SER A 68 -16.59 -6.80 11.69
N THR A 69 -15.62 -7.61 12.03
CA THR A 69 -15.84 -9.04 12.26
C THR A 69 -16.03 -9.21 13.76
N ALA A 70 -17.10 -9.89 14.14
CA ALA A 70 -17.30 -10.27 15.54
C ALA A 70 -16.06 -11.06 16.00
N HIS A 71 -15.37 -10.55 17.01
CA HIS A 71 -14.23 -11.22 17.61
C HIS A 71 -14.43 -11.34 19.11
N THR A 72 -14.01 -12.43 19.66
CA THR A 72 -14.09 -12.70 21.09
C THR A 72 -12.81 -12.18 21.76
N HIS A 73 -12.97 -11.35 22.76
CA HIS A 73 -11.90 -11.05 23.70
C HIS A 73 -11.99 -12.02 24.86
N SER A 74 -10.91 -12.70 25.21
CA SER A 74 -10.82 -13.28 26.55
C SER A 74 -10.56 -12.11 27.53
N GLY A 75 -11.63 -11.47 27.92
CA GLY A 75 -11.58 -10.39 28.91
C GLY A 75 -11.42 -10.94 30.31
N GLY A 76 -10.61 -10.30 31.13
CA GLY A 76 -10.57 -10.55 32.55
C GLY A 76 -11.96 -10.41 33.18
N SER A 77 -12.08 -10.85 34.43
CA SER A 77 -13.33 -10.80 35.19
C SER A 77 -13.92 -9.38 35.18
N HIS A 78 -15.19 -9.28 34.83
CA HIS A 78 -15.94 -8.03 34.85
C HIS A 78 -17.15 -8.19 35.77
N ALA A 79 -17.52 -7.12 36.45
CA ALA A 79 -18.71 -7.08 37.30
C ALA A 79 -19.87 -6.45 36.53
N HIS A 80 -21.04 -7.05 36.60
CA HIS A 80 -22.28 -6.44 36.15
C HIS A 80 -22.90 -5.67 37.32
N SER A 81 -23.11 -4.39 37.19
CA SER A 81 -23.98 -3.62 38.09
C SER A 81 -25.31 -3.40 37.39
N GLY A 82 -26.31 -4.08 37.84
CA GLY A 82 -27.67 -3.79 37.38
C GLY A 82 -28.52 -5.04 37.21
N GLY A 83 -29.56 -5.08 37.97
CA GLY A 83 -30.60 -6.11 37.95
C GLY A 83 -30.72 -6.79 39.31
N GLU A 84 -31.85 -6.54 39.98
CA GLU A 84 -32.23 -7.36 41.14
C GLU A 84 -32.46 -8.80 40.67
N HIS A 85 -31.66 -9.69 41.15
CA HIS A 85 -31.90 -11.12 41.01
C HIS A 85 -32.15 -11.70 42.39
N ALA A 86 -33.07 -12.65 42.47
CA ALA A 86 -33.32 -13.35 43.70
C ALA A 86 -32.04 -14.01 44.22
N GLN A 87 -31.77 -13.85 45.52
CA GLN A 87 -30.57 -14.39 46.14
C GLN A 87 -30.57 -15.93 45.96
N TYR A 88 -29.57 -16.43 45.26
CA TYR A 88 -29.34 -17.85 45.11
C TYR A 88 -28.70 -18.41 46.39
N THR A 89 -29.41 -19.28 47.08
CA THR A 89 -28.94 -19.89 48.34
C THR A 89 -28.35 -21.28 48.18
N GLY A 90 -28.19 -21.75 46.92
CA GLY A 90 -27.64 -23.08 46.62
C GLY A 90 -26.12 -23.06 46.46
N SER A 91 -25.46 -24.15 46.86
CA SER A 91 -24.04 -24.37 46.55
C SER A 91 -23.92 -25.05 45.19
N GLY A 92 -23.39 -24.36 44.20
CA GLY A 92 -23.17 -24.92 42.85
C GLY A 92 -22.99 -23.82 41.82
N SER A 93 -22.35 -24.11 40.67
CA SER A 93 -22.28 -23.20 39.57
C SER A 93 -23.64 -23.10 38.89
N HIS A 94 -24.08 -21.90 38.60
CA HIS A 94 -25.31 -21.62 37.86
C HIS A 94 -25.00 -20.68 36.70
N THR A 95 -25.75 -20.81 35.64
CA THR A 95 -25.60 -19.92 34.47
C THR A 95 -26.74 -18.93 34.45
N HIS A 96 -26.44 -17.69 34.23
CA HIS A 96 -27.42 -16.66 33.91
C HIS A 96 -27.56 -16.60 32.39
N SER A 97 -28.78 -16.77 31.88
CA SER A 97 -29.10 -16.40 30.54
C SER A 97 -29.28 -14.86 30.53
N GLY A 98 -28.19 -14.13 30.43
CA GLY A 98 -28.26 -12.70 30.23
C GLY A 98 -28.71 -12.40 28.82
N GLY A 99 -29.69 -11.48 28.67
CA GLY A 99 -29.99 -10.93 27.36
C GLY A 99 -28.75 -10.32 26.68
N GLU A 100 -28.84 -10.08 25.39
CA GLU A 100 -27.79 -9.45 24.63
C GLU A 100 -27.30 -8.18 25.32
N HIS A 101 -26.05 -8.14 25.61
CA HIS A 101 -25.39 -6.93 26.14
C HIS A 101 -24.19 -6.58 25.27
N THR A 102 -24.04 -5.30 25.03
CA THR A 102 -22.90 -4.79 24.29
C THR A 102 -21.80 -4.40 25.26
N HIS A 103 -20.61 -4.93 25.06
CA HIS A 103 -19.42 -4.38 25.69
C HIS A 103 -18.96 -3.19 24.86
N SER A 104 -18.95 -2.03 25.46
CA SER A 104 -18.18 -0.91 24.95
C SER A 104 -16.70 -1.28 25.15
N GLY A 105 -16.14 -2.03 24.21
CA GLY A 105 -14.71 -2.28 24.18
C GLY A 105 -13.99 -0.95 24.02
N GLY A 106 -13.01 -0.65 24.87
CA GLY A 106 -12.21 0.56 24.76
C GLY A 106 -11.70 0.72 23.32
N ALA A 107 -11.62 1.96 22.85
CA ALA A 107 -11.07 2.28 21.55
C ALA A 107 -9.69 1.59 21.39
N HIS A 108 -9.57 0.75 20.40
CA HIS A 108 -8.29 0.13 20.07
C HIS A 108 -7.92 0.51 18.63
N THR A 109 -6.66 0.71 18.42
CA THR A 109 -6.13 1.13 17.13
C THR A 109 -5.46 -0.06 16.46
N HIS A 110 -5.89 -0.39 15.28
CA HIS A 110 -5.14 -1.29 14.42
C HIS A 110 -4.03 -0.52 13.73
N ARG A 111 -2.80 -0.94 13.92
CA ARG A 111 -1.68 -0.38 13.18
C ARG A 111 -1.55 -1.12 11.85
N LEU A 112 -1.52 -0.37 10.78
CA LEU A 112 -1.12 -0.93 9.49
C LEU A 112 0.34 -1.43 9.58
N PRO A 113 0.69 -2.50 8.87
CA PRO A 113 2.08 -2.89 8.72
C PRO A 113 2.93 -1.71 8.28
N ALA A 114 4.16 -1.61 8.77
CA ALA A 114 5.04 -0.45 8.53
C ALA A 114 5.28 -0.12 7.05
N GLY A 115 5.07 -1.09 6.15
CA GLY A 115 5.16 -0.91 4.71
C GLY A 115 3.94 -0.23 4.05
N PHE A 116 2.82 -0.05 4.79
CA PHE A 116 1.60 0.58 4.29
C PHE A 116 1.54 2.02 4.76
N ARG A 117 2.27 2.89 4.12
CA ARG A 117 2.26 4.32 4.41
C ARG A 117 2.51 5.13 3.15
N ALA A 118 2.07 6.37 3.14
CA ALA A 118 2.44 7.30 2.08
C ALA A 118 3.95 7.49 2.02
N LEU A 119 4.47 7.74 0.82
CA LEU A 119 5.85 8.13 0.60
C LEU A 119 6.17 9.39 1.40
N GLN A 120 7.36 9.42 1.97
CA GLN A 120 7.88 10.54 2.75
C GLN A 120 9.19 11.06 2.14
N ALA A 121 9.46 12.33 2.41
CA ALA A 121 10.74 12.93 2.05
C ALA A 121 11.90 12.14 2.68
N GLY A 122 12.90 11.84 1.89
CA GLY A 122 14.05 11.03 2.30
C GLY A 122 13.91 9.53 2.07
N ASP A 123 12.73 9.04 1.67
CA ASP A 123 12.57 7.63 1.34
C ASP A 123 13.48 7.23 0.18
N ARG A 124 14.26 6.19 0.41
CA ARG A 124 14.97 5.48 -0.67
C ARG A 124 14.00 4.46 -1.27
N VAL A 125 13.82 4.45 -2.56
CA VAL A 125 12.77 3.69 -3.22
C VAL A 125 13.33 2.83 -4.36
N LEU A 126 12.65 1.72 -4.62
CA LEU A 126 12.85 0.93 -5.83
C LEU A 126 11.85 1.38 -6.88
N VAL A 127 12.35 1.74 -8.05
CA VAL A 127 11.60 2.26 -9.19
C VAL A 127 11.67 1.27 -10.33
N ALA A 128 10.51 0.98 -10.92
CA ALA A 128 10.40 0.23 -12.18
C ALA A 128 10.01 1.20 -13.29
N TRP A 129 10.68 1.10 -14.42
CA TRP A 129 10.33 1.86 -15.61
C TRP A 129 9.42 1.01 -16.52
N CYS A 130 8.19 1.45 -16.70
CA CYS A 130 7.22 0.85 -17.62
C CYS A 130 7.15 1.74 -18.88
N GLY A 131 8.03 1.50 -19.83
CA GLY A 131 8.26 2.46 -20.91
C GLY A 131 8.89 3.75 -20.39
N ASN A 132 8.19 4.86 -20.55
CA ASN A 132 8.64 6.17 -20.04
C ASN A 132 8.03 6.53 -18.67
N GLU A 133 7.25 5.64 -18.08
CA GLU A 133 6.56 5.91 -16.82
C GLU A 133 7.28 5.27 -15.64
N PRO A 134 7.75 6.05 -14.68
CA PRO A 134 8.36 5.54 -13.47
C PRO A 134 7.28 5.12 -12.46
N VAL A 135 7.44 3.92 -11.93
CA VAL A 135 6.55 3.33 -10.91
C VAL A 135 7.37 3.05 -9.65
N VAL A 136 7.05 3.71 -8.57
CA VAL A 136 7.65 3.40 -7.26
C VAL A 136 6.95 2.17 -6.69
N ILE A 137 7.68 1.08 -6.53
CA ILE A 137 7.15 -0.22 -6.10
C ILE A 137 7.40 -0.54 -4.63
N SER A 138 8.46 -0.04 -4.04
CA SER A 138 8.71 -0.23 -2.61
C SER A 138 9.64 0.84 -2.04
N VAL A 139 9.57 1.02 -0.73
CA VAL A 139 10.61 1.71 0.05
C VAL A 139 11.66 0.68 0.42
N VAL A 140 12.92 1.02 0.27
CA VAL A 140 14.06 0.18 0.63
C VAL A 140 14.83 0.80 1.79
N THR A 141 15.40 -0.04 2.64
CA THR A 141 16.22 0.38 3.77
C THR A 141 17.45 -0.50 3.88
N SER A 142 18.49 0.02 4.48
CA SER A 142 19.63 -0.82 4.86
C SER A 142 19.25 -1.78 5.98
N SER A 143 19.79 -2.97 5.91
CA SER A 143 19.66 -3.99 6.97
C SER A 143 20.60 -3.68 8.14
#